data_0fa96f31ef82995254c0c085642b8ea4
#
_entry.id   0fa96f31ef82995254c0c085642b8ea4
#
_cell.length_a   1.000
_cell.length_b   1.000
_cell.length_c   1.000
_cell.angle_alpha   90.00
_cell.angle_beta   90.00
_cell.angle_gamma   90.00
#
_symmetry.space_group_name_H-M   'P 1'
#
loop_
_entity.id
_entity.type
_entity.pdbx_description
1 polymer ?
#
loop_
_entity_poly.entity_id
_entity_poly.type
_entity_poly.pdbx_seq_one_letter_code
_entity_poly.pdbx_strand_id
1 'polypeptide(L)'
;MKFICERDTIMKEISVAQEIISSKNSMSILSNVLLDAREETLTIRATDLRVSFETRIPVEVVNAGTTTVFCEKLLGILRSLPSGDVEFELGEGNSFSINPVFKKINFELKGIESDKFPEIQLASEDQYFELSQAAFIDMISQTIFAV
;
A
#
# COMPACT_ATOMS: atom_id res chain seq x y z
N MET A 1 13.24 -0.41 9.07
CA MET A 1 12.77 0.23 7.83
C MET A 1 12.56 1.71 8.08
N LYS A 2 13.06 2.57 7.17
CA LYS A 2 12.81 4.02 7.23
C LYS A 2 12.82 4.61 5.82
N PHE A 3 11.80 5.38 5.48
CA PHE A 3 11.69 6.05 4.18
C PHE A 3 10.91 7.37 4.28
N ILE A 4 11.08 8.24 3.29
CA ILE A 4 10.38 9.51 3.16
C ILE A 4 9.62 9.50 1.83
N CYS A 5 8.37 9.91 1.87
CA CYS A 5 7.50 9.96 0.71
C CYS A 5 6.55 11.17 0.78
N GLU A 6 6.23 11.74 -0.36
CA GLU A 6 5.19 12.77 -0.48
C GLU A 6 3.81 12.18 -0.11
N ARG A 7 3.08 12.88 0.78
CA ARG A 7 1.83 12.43 1.39
C ARG A 7 0.75 12.06 0.35
N ASP A 8 0.55 12.88 -0.68
CA ASP A 8 -0.52 12.68 -1.65
C ASP A 8 -0.24 11.47 -2.56
N THR A 9 1.04 11.24 -2.86
CA THR A 9 1.49 10.10 -3.65
C THR A 9 1.18 8.77 -2.94
N ILE A 10 1.61 8.60 -1.70
CA ILE A 10 1.34 7.37 -0.95
C ILE A 10 -0.15 7.24 -0.61
N MET A 11 -0.84 8.32 -0.27
CA MET A 11 -2.26 8.33 0.08
C MET A 11 -3.12 7.81 -1.09
N LYS A 12 -2.79 8.18 -2.33
CA LYS A 12 -3.48 7.69 -3.53
C LYS A 12 -3.42 6.17 -3.62
N GLU A 13 -2.23 5.61 -3.50
CA GLU A 13 -2.03 4.16 -3.61
C GLU A 13 -2.66 3.38 -2.44
N ILE A 14 -2.56 3.91 -1.22
CA ILE A 14 -3.23 3.31 -0.04
C ILE A 14 -4.76 3.38 -0.18
N SER A 15 -5.31 4.41 -0.82
CA SER A 15 -6.74 4.49 -1.12
C SER A 15 -7.19 3.36 -2.06
N VAL A 16 -6.41 3.07 -3.12
CA VAL A 16 -6.69 1.95 -4.03
C VAL A 16 -6.56 0.61 -3.29
N ALA A 17 -5.52 0.44 -2.48
CA ALA A 17 -5.35 -0.75 -1.66
C ALA A 17 -6.55 -1.00 -0.73
N GLN A 18 -7.10 0.06 -0.14
CA GLN A 18 -8.29 -0.03 0.73
C GLN A 18 -9.54 -0.54 -0.01
N GLU A 19 -9.68 -0.27 -1.30
CA GLU A 19 -10.81 -0.77 -2.10
C GLU A 19 -10.73 -2.28 -2.34
N ILE A 20 -9.51 -2.85 -2.36
CA ILE A 20 -9.28 -4.29 -2.47
C ILE A 20 -9.55 -5.00 -1.15
N ILE A 21 -9.25 -4.34 -0.02
CA ILE A 21 -9.40 -4.92 1.31
C ILE A 21 -10.89 -4.98 1.68
N SER A 22 -11.45 -6.19 1.67
CA SER A 22 -12.84 -6.40 2.06
C SER A 22 -13.04 -6.16 3.56
N SER A 23 -14.07 -5.40 3.92
CA SER A 23 -14.47 -5.16 5.32
C SER A 23 -14.94 -6.42 6.06
N LYS A 24 -15.13 -7.54 5.37
CA LYS A 24 -15.63 -8.82 5.92
C LYS A 24 -14.56 -9.91 6.00
N ASN A 25 -13.27 -9.56 5.99
CA ASN A 25 -12.22 -10.56 6.09
C ASN A 25 -12.17 -11.16 7.50
N SER A 26 -12.23 -12.48 7.56
CA SER A 26 -12.08 -13.24 8.82
C SER A 26 -10.64 -13.27 9.34
N MET A 27 -9.65 -12.98 8.48
CA MET A 27 -8.23 -12.92 8.84
C MET A 27 -7.79 -11.47 9.00
N SER A 28 -7.34 -11.09 10.19
CA SER A 28 -6.92 -9.73 10.51
C SER A 28 -5.77 -9.21 9.63
N ILE A 29 -4.88 -10.10 9.17
CA ILE A 29 -3.75 -9.74 8.29
C ILE A 29 -4.21 -9.21 6.93
N LEU A 30 -5.36 -9.66 6.41
CA LEU A 30 -5.95 -9.20 5.15
C LEU A 30 -6.55 -7.79 5.23
N SER A 31 -6.68 -7.24 6.43
CA SER A 31 -7.01 -5.83 6.64
C SER A 31 -5.79 -4.90 6.62
N ASN A 32 -4.60 -5.49 6.54
CA ASN A 32 -3.35 -4.78 6.47
C ASN A 32 -2.91 -4.59 5.00
N VAL A 33 -2.14 -3.55 4.79
CA VAL A 33 -1.34 -3.33 3.59
C VAL A 33 0.11 -3.69 3.90
N LEU A 34 0.77 -4.40 2.98
CA LEU A 34 2.21 -4.67 3.07
C LEU A 34 2.97 -3.52 2.43
N LEU A 35 3.99 -3.03 3.13
CA LEU A 35 4.91 -1.98 2.71
C LEU A 35 6.32 -2.57 2.66
N ASP A 36 6.96 -2.56 1.51
CA ASP A 36 8.33 -3.02 1.30
C ASP A 36 9.16 -1.89 0.66
N ALA A 37 10.05 -1.29 1.46
CA ALA A 37 10.91 -0.18 1.05
C ALA A 37 12.31 -0.72 0.70
N ARG A 38 12.71 -0.61 -0.57
CA ARG A 38 14.02 -1.02 -1.09
C ARG A 38 14.41 -0.19 -2.31
N GLU A 39 15.69 0.05 -2.50
CA GLU A 39 16.26 0.61 -3.74
C GLU A 39 15.50 1.85 -4.27
N GLU A 40 15.24 2.83 -3.39
CA GLU A 40 14.48 4.06 -3.70
C GLU A 40 13.04 3.82 -4.16
N THR A 41 12.48 2.65 -3.85
CA THR A 41 11.12 2.25 -4.22
C THR A 41 10.36 1.74 -3.01
N LEU A 42 9.11 2.13 -2.87
CA LEU A 42 8.15 1.52 -1.97
C LEU A 42 7.19 0.64 -2.78
N THR A 43 7.24 -0.66 -2.54
CA THR A 43 6.23 -1.59 -3.04
C THR A 43 5.10 -1.71 -2.03
N ILE A 44 3.88 -1.51 -2.49
CA ILE A 44 2.65 -1.57 -1.69
C ILE A 44 1.82 -2.75 -2.19
N ARG A 45 1.41 -3.66 -1.29
CA ARG A 45 0.58 -4.84 -1.64
C ARG A 45 -0.65 -4.92 -0.76
N ALA A 46 -1.76 -5.31 -1.36
CA ALA A 46 -3.01 -5.63 -0.67
C ALA A 46 -3.68 -6.83 -1.34
N THR A 47 -4.41 -7.64 -0.58
CA THR A 47 -5.15 -8.78 -1.13
C THR A 47 -6.33 -9.16 -0.23
N ASP A 48 -7.39 -9.68 -0.84
CA ASP A 48 -8.50 -10.36 -0.17
C ASP A 48 -8.49 -11.87 -0.45
N LEU A 49 -7.38 -12.40 -1.00
CA LEU A 49 -7.15 -13.76 -1.50
C LEU A 49 -7.82 -14.09 -2.85
N ARG A 50 -8.71 -13.25 -3.34
CA ARG A 50 -9.35 -13.38 -4.68
C ARG A 50 -8.78 -12.38 -5.66
N VAL A 51 -8.60 -11.15 -5.17
CA VAL A 51 -7.99 -10.05 -5.91
C VAL A 51 -6.72 -9.63 -5.17
N SER A 52 -5.67 -9.36 -5.91
CA SER A 52 -4.41 -8.84 -5.38
C SER A 52 -4.02 -7.56 -6.09
N PHE A 53 -3.50 -6.64 -5.33
CA PHE A 53 -3.01 -5.35 -5.79
C PHE A 53 -1.54 -5.20 -5.43
N GLU A 54 -0.75 -4.80 -6.40
CA GLU A 54 0.64 -4.38 -6.20
C GLU A 54 0.89 -3.09 -6.96
N THR A 55 1.49 -2.13 -6.31
CA THR A 55 1.98 -0.91 -6.94
C THR A 55 3.37 -0.57 -6.41
N ARG A 56 4.11 0.24 -7.16
CA ARG A 56 5.44 0.72 -6.81
C ARG A 56 5.52 2.22 -7.03
N ILE A 57 5.97 2.92 -6.00
CA ILE A 57 6.17 4.36 -6.05
C ILE A 57 7.61 4.72 -5.68
N PRO A 58 8.19 5.78 -6.29
CA PRO A 58 9.50 6.26 -5.91
C PRO A 58 9.45 6.90 -4.51
N VAL A 59 10.40 6.57 -3.66
CA VAL A 59 10.55 7.13 -2.31
C VAL A 59 12.02 7.26 -1.97
N GLU A 60 12.36 8.14 -1.02
CA GLU A 60 13.69 8.20 -0.44
C GLU A 60 13.81 7.11 0.65
N VAL A 61 14.56 6.04 0.38
CA VAL A 61 14.79 4.95 1.33
C VAL A 61 16.04 5.24 2.16
N VAL A 62 15.86 5.48 3.45
CA VAL A 62 16.97 5.64 4.41
C VAL A 62 17.44 4.27 4.90
N ASN A 63 16.52 3.40 5.29
CA ASN A 63 16.78 2.03 5.71
C ASN A 63 15.76 1.09 5.07
N ALA A 64 16.25 0.09 4.32
CA ALA A 64 15.39 -0.91 3.72
C ALA A 64 14.64 -1.75 4.77
N GLY A 65 13.50 -2.29 4.42
CA GLY A 65 12.73 -3.18 5.27
C GLY A 65 11.31 -3.38 4.80
N THR A 66 10.60 -4.25 5.51
CA THR A 66 9.24 -4.65 5.17
C THR A 66 8.40 -4.74 6.44
N THR A 67 7.15 -4.29 6.35
CA THR A 67 6.16 -4.42 7.42
C THR A 67 4.75 -4.48 6.86
N THR A 68 3.79 -4.83 7.68
CA THR A 68 2.37 -4.66 7.36
C THR A 68 1.69 -3.78 8.39
N VAL A 69 0.78 -2.93 7.94
CA VAL A 69 0.03 -2.02 8.81
C VAL A 69 -1.45 -2.01 8.45
N PHE A 70 -2.32 -1.74 9.43
CA PHE A 70 -3.75 -1.69 9.21
C PHE A 70 -4.12 -0.55 8.25
N CYS A 71 -4.63 -0.92 7.07
CA CYS A 71 -4.78 -0.02 5.93
C CYS A 71 -5.70 1.16 6.22
N GLU A 72 -6.86 0.91 6.81
CA GLU A 72 -7.85 1.96 7.13
C GLU A 72 -7.30 3.03 8.08
N LYS A 73 -6.54 2.61 9.11
CA LYS A 73 -5.92 3.56 10.05
C LYS A 73 -4.81 4.36 9.39
N LEU A 74 -3.96 3.70 8.60
CA LEU A 74 -2.93 4.40 7.81
C LEU A 74 -3.56 5.45 6.90
N LEU A 75 -4.59 5.07 6.14
CA LEU A 75 -5.32 5.98 5.27
C LEU A 75 -5.96 7.15 6.04
N GLY A 76 -6.56 6.87 7.19
CA GLY A 76 -7.13 7.89 8.07
C GLY A 76 -6.10 8.91 8.56
N ILE A 77 -4.91 8.46 8.95
CA ILE A 77 -3.80 9.32 9.34
C ILE A 77 -3.36 10.17 8.14
N LEU A 78 -3.08 9.55 6.98
CA LEU A 78 -2.64 10.28 5.78
C LEU A 78 -3.64 11.37 5.36
N ARG A 79 -4.94 11.12 5.47
CA ARG A 79 -6.00 12.11 5.19
C ARG A 79 -6.00 13.28 6.18
N SER A 80 -5.57 13.07 7.41
CA SER A 80 -5.50 14.11 8.45
C SER A 80 -4.26 14.98 8.34
N LEU A 81 -3.22 14.53 7.63
CA LEU A 81 -1.97 15.25 7.44
C LEU A 81 -2.10 16.33 6.35
N PRO A 82 -1.37 17.44 6.46
CA PRO A 82 -1.20 18.37 5.35
C PRO A 82 -0.39 17.74 4.23
N SER A 83 -0.48 18.30 3.02
CA SER A 83 0.41 17.95 1.90
C SER A 83 1.86 18.23 2.23
N GLY A 84 2.76 17.43 1.68
CA GLY A 84 4.21 17.51 1.85
C GLY A 84 4.82 16.17 2.24
N ASP A 85 6.10 16.18 2.51
CA ASP A 85 6.87 14.98 2.82
C ASP A 85 6.55 14.44 4.20
N VAL A 86 6.44 13.12 4.26
CA VAL A 86 6.18 12.35 5.48
C VAL A 86 7.25 11.30 5.64
N GLU A 87 7.85 11.26 6.81
CA GLU A 87 8.80 10.23 7.22
C GLU A 87 8.03 9.07 7.87
N PHE A 88 8.36 7.86 7.44
CA PHE A 88 7.85 6.60 7.95
C PHE A 88 8.98 5.79 8.54
N GLU A 89 8.81 5.28 9.75
CA GLU A 89 9.86 4.50 10.41
C GLU A 89 9.27 3.31 11.17
N LEU A 90 9.83 2.11 10.94
CA LEU A 90 9.55 0.92 11.73
C LEU A 90 10.59 0.84 12.83
N GLY A 91 10.16 1.02 14.06
CA GLY A 91 10.95 0.91 15.28
C GLY A 91 10.86 -0.47 15.93
N GLU A 92 11.30 -0.53 17.17
CA GLU A 92 11.27 -1.75 17.98
C GLU A 92 9.82 -2.20 18.26
N GLY A 93 9.62 -3.51 18.40
CA GLY A 93 8.33 -4.09 18.70
C GLY A 93 7.27 -3.89 17.61
N ASN A 94 7.68 -3.70 16.35
CA ASN A 94 6.81 -3.41 15.22
C ASN A 94 6.00 -2.10 15.36
N SER A 95 6.53 -1.12 16.09
CA SER A 95 5.98 0.22 16.13
C SER A 95 6.27 0.95 14.80
N PHE A 96 5.22 1.38 14.10
CA PHE A 96 5.30 2.09 12.84
C PHE A 96 4.91 3.55 13.04
N SER A 97 5.91 4.43 13.02
CA SER A 97 5.72 5.87 13.21
C SER A 97 5.54 6.60 11.87
N ILE A 98 4.73 7.65 11.89
CA ILE A 98 4.38 8.48 10.73
C ILE A 98 4.53 9.93 11.15
N ASN A 99 5.54 10.61 10.60
CA ASN A 99 5.97 11.95 11.01
C ASN A 99 6.01 12.90 9.82
N PRO A 100 5.14 13.90 9.71
CA PRO A 100 5.31 14.97 8.72
C PRO A 100 6.65 15.69 8.94
N VAL A 101 7.46 15.83 7.90
CA VAL A 101 8.82 16.40 8.00
C VAL A 101 8.81 17.84 8.56
N PHE A 102 7.81 18.62 8.24
CA PHE A 102 7.73 20.06 8.63
C PHE A 102 6.86 20.34 9.86
N LYS A 103 6.32 19.31 10.54
CA LYS A 103 5.49 19.47 11.74
C LYS A 103 5.91 18.50 12.82
N LYS A 104 5.92 18.97 14.07
CA LYS A 104 6.15 18.11 15.26
C LYS A 104 4.87 17.36 15.64
N ILE A 105 4.43 16.47 14.77
CA ILE A 105 3.30 15.57 14.99
C ILE A 105 3.84 14.16 14.79
N ASN A 106 3.54 13.25 15.69
CA ASN A 106 3.89 11.85 15.58
C ASN A 106 2.61 11.00 15.69
N PHE A 107 2.39 10.15 14.70
CA PHE A 107 1.41 9.08 14.77
C PHE A 107 2.13 7.76 14.87
N GLU A 108 1.55 6.82 15.60
CA GLU A 108 2.10 5.48 15.76
C GLU A 108 1.03 4.43 15.49
N LEU A 109 1.35 3.47 14.65
CA LEU A 109 0.56 2.28 14.38
C LEU A 109 1.35 1.05 14.80
N LYS A 110 0.66 0.00 15.20
CA LYS A 110 1.29 -1.29 15.42
C LYS A 110 1.32 -2.06 14.10
N GLY A 111 2.52 -2.40 13.64
CA GLY A 111 2.73 -3.27 12.49
C GLY A 111 2.58 -4.76 12.86
N ILE A 112 2.41 -5.58 11.84
CA ILE A 112 2.49 -7.04 11.94
C ILE A 112 3.63 -7.48 11.01
N GLU A 113 4.37 -8.51 11.41
CA GLU A 113 5.46 -9.05 10.62
C GLU A 113 4.99 -9.48 9.23
N SER A 114 5.81 -9.17 8.22
CA SER A 114 5.46 -9.38 6.81
C SER A 114 5.41 -10.86 6.41
N ASP A 115 6.04 -11.76 7.16
CA ASP A 115 6.01 -13.22 6.96
C ASP A 115 4.61 -13.82 7.07
N LYS A 116 3.70 -13.13 7.77
CA LYS A 116 2.30 -13.51 7.92
C LYS A 116 1.40 -13.04 6.78
N PHE A 117 1.93 -12.17 5.89
CA PHE A 117 1.16 -11.67 4.75
C PHE A 117 1.17 -12.70 3.62
N PRO A 118 0.02 -13.00 2.97
CA PRO A 118 -0.05 -13.97 1.90
C PRO A 118 0.85 -13.61 0.72
N GLU A 119 1.52 -14.62 0.14
CA GLU A 119 2.23 -14.44 -1.11
C GLU A 119 1.26 -14.17 -2.26
N ILE A 120 1.56 -13.11 -3.02
CA ILE A 120 0.83 -12.79 -4.24
C ILE A 120 1.48 -13.59 -5.38
N GLN A 121 0.74 -14.53 -5.96
CA GLN A 121 1.18 -15.24 -7.14
C GLN A 121 1.08 -14.32 -8.37
N LEU A 122 2.21 -13.93 -8.92
CA LEU A 122 2.26 -13.22 -10.19
C LEU A 122 2.13 -14.23 -11.34
N ALA A 123 1.43 -13.84 -12.42
CA ALA A 123 1.40 -14.63 -13.63
C ALA A 123 2.80 -14.72 -14.25
N SER A 124 3.12 -15.85 -14.89
CA SER A 124 4.36 -16.01 -15.64
C SER A 124 4.35 -15.16 -16.91
N GLU A 125 5.53 -14.71 -17.39
CA GLU A 125 5.64 -13.80 -18.54
C GLU A 125 4.97 -14.33 -19.82
N ASP A 126 4.92 -15.64 -20.00
CA ASP A 126 4.25 -16.31 -21.13
C ASP A 126 2.71 -16.30 -21.07
N GLN A 127 2.13 -15.83 -19.98
CA GLN A 127 0.69 -15.73 -19.76
C GLN A 127 0.14 -14.31 -20.03
N TYR A 128 0.97 -13.37 -20.45
CA TYR A 128 0.56 -12.02 -20.78
C TYR A 128 0.25 -11.88 -22.28
N PHE A 129 -0.70 -11.01 -22.57
CA PHE A 129 -0.94 -10.50 -23.92
C PHE A 129 -1.03 -8.97 -23.88
N GLU A 130 -0.67 -8.34 -24.95
CA GLU A 130 -0.71 -6.88 -25.06
C GLU A 130 -2.08 -6.41 -25.56
N LEU A 131 -2.60 -5.39 -24.88
CA LEU A 131 -3.83 -4.72 -25.24
C LEU A 131 -3.67 -3.21 -25.05
N SER A 132 -4.17 -2.39 -25.97
CA SER A 132 -4.12 -0.95 -25.79
C SER A 132 -5.00 -0.52 -24.62
N GLN A 133 -4.54 0.43 -23.83
CA GLN A 133 -5.29 0.95 -22.69
C GLN A 133 -6.68 1.46 -23.10
N ALA A 134 -6.76 2.19 -24.22
CA ALA A 134 -8.03 2.73 -24.72
C ALA A 134 -9.04 1.63 -25.05
N ALA A 135 -8.62 0.57 -25.76
CA ALA A 135 -9.49 -0.57 -26.07
C ALA A 135 -9.96 -1.29 -24.79
N PHE A 136 -9.08 -1.45 -23.80
CA PHE A 136 -9.43 -2.10 -22.55
C PHE A 136 -10.45 -1.29 -21.75
N ILE A 137 -10.25 0.03 -21.63
CA ILE A 137 -11.20 0.93 -20.97
C ILE A 137 -12.57 0.89 -21.66
N ASP A 138 -12.59 0.90 -23.00
CA ASP A 138 -13.86 0.83 -23.78
C ASP A 138 -14.61 -0.47 -23.50
N MET A 139 -13.93 -1.62 -23.53
CA MET A 139 -14.54 -2.92 -23.20
C MET A 139 -15.11 -2.95 -21.78
N ILE A 140 -14.39 -2.44 -20.80
CA ILE A 140 -14.88 -2.36 -19.41
C ILE A 140 -16.09 -1.44 -19.35
N SER A 141 -16.05 -0.28 -19.98
CA SER A 141 -17.15 0.70 -19.97
C SER A 141 -18.44 0.14 -20.59
N GLN A 142 -18.34 -0.76 -21.57
CA GLN A 142 -19.47 -1.42 -22.19
C GLN A 142 -20.09 -2.54 -21.35
N THR A 143 -19.42 -3.00 -20.30
CA THR A 143 -19.85 -4.16 -19.50
C THR A 143 -20.12 -3.84 -18.04
N ILE A 144 -19.51 -2.79 -17.49
CA ILE A 144 -19.53 -2.48 -16.06
C ILE A 144 -20.95 -2.22 -15.49
N PHE A 145 -21.86 -1.77 -16.33
CA PHE A 145 -23.26 -1.53 -15.91
C PHE A 145 -24.00 -2.81 -15.53
N ALA A 146 -23.49 -3.98 -15.95
CA ALA A 146 -24.08 -5.28 -15.70
C ALA A 146 -23.49 -6.02 -14.48
N VAL A 147 -22.56 -5.36 -13.78
CA VAL A 147 -21.85 -5.95 -12.63
C VAL A 147 -22.46 -5.55 -11.29
#